data_d0c9e62434b7bf7292e2e161c3101336
#
_entry.id   d0c9e62434b7bf7292e2e161c3101336
#
_cell.length_a   1.000
_cell.length_b   1.000
_cell.length_c   1.000
_cell.angle_alpha   90.00
_cell.angle_beta   90.00
_cell.angle_gamma   90.00
#
_symmetry.space_group_name_H-M   'P 1'
#
loop_
_entity.id
_entity.type
_entity.pdbx_description
1 polymer ?
#
loop_
_entity_poly.entity_id
_entity_poly.type
_entity_poly.pdbx_seq_one_letter_code
_entity_poly.pdbx_strand_id
1 'polypeptide(L)'
;MIKKILIIALFSLTGCSHEGHDHSSLKVFKDDQYLTHIGLVKGHLFVGVELYKKEYFENAKRHMKHPKSELYSGLISTFEAKNANGFATELEVLALSVENNESLSIVSKHYKSLLEAIGQNENYVDSKSNTFENKVLLVKSLLEIAAEEYAIGIVDGNIENKFEYQDALGFTTVAKNILKDFDALSPSEEVKRSKIIEIIESLSPLWPSLVPTDRINGDADKILTAVSNIDLL
;
A
#
# COMPACT_ATOMS: atom_id res chain seq x y z
N MET A 1 -16.39 -24.93 19.57
CA MET A 1 -17.23 -24.26 18.52
C MET A 1 -17.05 -22.76 18.70
N ILE A 2 -16.06 -22.20 18.03
CA ILE A 2 -15.76 -20.75 18.06
C ILE A 2 -16.43 -20.18 16.82
N LYS A 3 -17.40 -19.28 17.01
CA LYS A 3 -18.08 -18.57 15.92
C LYS A 3 -17.09 -17.63 15.25
N LYS A 4 -16.71 -17.93 14.01
CA LYS A 4 -16.00 -17.01 13.12
C LYS A 4 -16.93 -15.81 12.86
N ILE A 5 -16.58 -14.63 13.38
CA ILE A 5 -17.21 -13.38 12.98
C ILE A 5 -16.49 -12.94 11.71
N LEU A 6 -17.12 -13.20 10.59
CA LEU A 6 -16.74 -12.70 9.28
C LEU A 6 -17.22 -11.25 9.21
N ILE A 7 -16.32 -10.29 9.41
CA ILE A 7 -16.61 -8.89 9.10
C ILE A 7 -16.30 -8.69 7.60
N ILE A 8 -17.33 -8.98 6.80
CA ILE A 8 -17.34 -8.59 5.40
C ILE A 8 -17.63 -7.09 5.39
N ALA A 9 -16.66 -6.28 5.02
CA ALA A 9 -16.90 -4.89 4.63
C ALA A 9 -17.68 -4.89 3.31
N LEU A 10 -19.00 -5.03 3.43
CA LEU A 10 -19.92 -4.97 2.31
C LEU A 10 -20.01 -3.53 1.83
N PHE A 11 -19.32 -3.20 0.74
CA PHE A 11 -19.70 -2.05 -0.08
C PHE A 11 -20.99 -2.43 -0.81
N SER A 12 -22.11 -2.11 -0.21
CA SER A 12 -23.44 -2.29 -0.80
C SER A 12 -23.60 -1.31 -1.96
N LEU A 13 -23.61 -1.85 -3.17
CA LEU A 13 -24.23 -1.23 -4.34
C LEU A 13 -25.75 -1.28 -4.14
N THR A 14 -26.36 -0.21 -3.63
CA THR A 14 -27.80 -0.01 -3.72
C THR A 14 -28.10 0.94 -4.87
N GLY A 15 -28.94 0.46 -5.76
CA GLY A 15 -29.37 1.14 -6.97
C GLY A 15 -30.18 2.40 -6.72
N CYS A 16 -30.24 3.20 -7.78
CA CYS A 16 -30.96 4.48 -7.92
C CYS A 16 -32.36 4.49 -7.32
N SER A 17 -32.61 5.51 -6.50
CA SER A 17 -33.86 6.26 -6.52
C SER A 17 -33.55 7.75 -6.27
N HIS A 18 -34.12 8.58 -7.13
CA HIS A 18 -34.03 10.01 -7.18
C HIS A 18 -34.65 10.63 -5.91
N GLU A 19 -33.93 11.50 -5.22
CA GLU A 19 -34.32 12.80 -4.68
C GLU A 19 -33.40 13.22 -3.53
N GLY A 20 -32.94 14.48 -3.57
CA GLY A 20 -32.28 15.14 -2.45
C GLY A 20 -30.76 15.25 -2.62
N HIS A 21 -30.31 16.47 -2.99
CA HIS A 21 -28.91 16.88 -2.84
C HIS A 21 -28.48 16.79 -1.38
N ASP A 22 -28.04 15.63 -0.95
CA ASP A 22 -27.24 15.51 0.26
C ASP A 22 -25.78 15.61 -0.18
N HIS A 23 -25.15 16.75 0.12
CA HIS A 23 -23.71 16.89 0.06
C HIS A 23 -23.15 15.92 1.10
N SER A 24 -22.93 14.66 0.72
CA SER A 24 -22.09 13.76 1.50
C SER A 24 -20.75 14.47 1.63
N SER A 25 -20.46 14.97 2.83
CA SER A 25 -19.18 15.62 3.12
C SER A 25 -18.07 14.63 2.76
N LEU A 26 -17.38 14.89 1.67
CA LEU A 26 -16.28 14.07 1.22
C LEU A 26 -15.29 13.93 2.38
N LYS A 27 -14.94 12.70 2.74
CA LYS A 27 -14.13 12.41 3.93
C LYS A 27 -12.74 13.02 3.77
N VAL A 28 -12.39 13.94 4.65
CA VAL A 28 -11.02 14.45 4.78
C VAL A 28 -10.26 13.55 5.76
N PHE A 29 -9.17 12.95 5.32
CA PHE A 29 -8.33 12.09 6.15
C PHE A 29 -7.45 12.92 7.10
N LYS A 30 -7.26 12.40 8.31
CA LYS A 30 -6.17 12.85 9.19
C LYS A 30 -4.82 12.44 8.62
N ASP A 31 -3.74 13.01 9.12
CA ASP A 31 -2.38 12.78 8.60
C ASP A 31 -1.97 11.30 8.58
N ASP A 32 -2.29 10.55 9.63
CA ASP A 32 -2.04 9.10 9.72
C ASP A 32 -2.77 8.32 8.62
N GLN A 33 -4.07 8.57 8.46
CA GLN A 33 -4.90 7.95 7.43
C GLN A 33 -4.44 8.36 6.02
N TYR A 34 -4.11 9.64 5.84
CA TYR A 34 -3.61 10.18 4.59
C TYR A 34 -2.32 9.48 4.16
N LEU A 35 -1.33 9.39 5.06
CA LEU A 35 -0.06 8.71 4.78
C LEU A 35 -0.24 7.22 4.55
N THR A 36 -1.17 6.56 5.27
CA THR A 36 -1.51 5.15 5.04
C THR A 36 -2.05 4.96 3.62
N HIS A 37 -3.02 5.77 3.18
CA HIS A 37 -3.56 5.68 1.81
C HIS A 37 -2.49 5.94 0.74
N ILE A 38 -1.60 6.90 0.96
CA ILE A 38 -0.44 7.12 0.07
C ILE A 38 0.47 5.88 0.06
N GLY A 39 0.70 5.26 1.22
CA GLY A 39 1.48 4.02 1.33
C GLY A 39 0.88 2.87 0.53
N LEU A 40 -0.46 2.72 0.56
CA LEU A 40 -1.17 1.71 -0.24
C LEU A 40 -1.00 1.99 -1.75
N VAL A 41 -1.17 3.24 -2.19
CA VAL A 41 -0.89 3.63 -3.59
C VAL A 41 0.52 3.22 -3.99
N LYS A 42 1.54 3.56 -3.16
CA LYS A 42 2.94 3.19 -3.42
C LYS A 42 3.14 1.67 -3.51
N GLY A 43 2.43 0.88 -2.70
CA GLY A 43 2.50 -0.58 -2.69
C GLY A 43 2.00 -1.21 -4.00
N HIS A 44 0.82 -0.83 -4.46
CA HIS A 44 0.28 -1.27 -5.75
C HIS A 44 1.20 -0.87 -6.91
N LEU A 45 1.69 0.37 -6.93
CA LEU A 45 2.59 0.87 -7.98
C LEU A 45 3.91 0.09 -7.99
N PHE A 46 4.48 -0.19 -6.81
CA PHE A 46 5.70 -1.01 -6.69
C PHE A 46 5.50 -2.37 -7.34
N VAL A 47 4.44 -3.09 -6.95
CA VAL A 47 4.12 -4.41 -7.49
C VAL A 47 3.88 -4.34 -8.99
N GLY A 48 3.10 -3.38 -9.46
CA GLY A 48 2.81 -3.21 -10.89
C GLY A 48 4.09 -3.03 -11.72
N VAL A 49 5.05 -2.22 -11.24
CA VAL A 49 6.33 -2.02 -11.92
C VAL A 49 7.22 -3.26 -11.85
N GLU A 50 7.27 -3.97 -10.72
CA GLU A 50 8.05 -5.21 -10.60
C GLU A 50 7.50 -6.33 -11.50
N LEU A 51 6.17 -6.43 -11.66
CA LEU A 51 5.53 -7.32 -12.61
C LEU A 51 5.90 -6.95 -14.06
N TYR A 52 5.87 -5.66 -14.38
CA TYR A 52 6.25 -5.15 -15.69
C TYR A 52 7.70 -5.49 -16.05
N LYS A 53 8.63 -5.30 -15.12
CA LYS A 53 10.05 -5.67 -15.28
C LYS A 53 10.25 -7.15 -15.58
N LYS A 54 9.34 -8.00 -15.11
CA LYS A 54 9.35 -9.47 -15.32
C LYS A 54 8.46 -9.90 -16.49
N GLU A 55 7.99 -8.94 -17.31
CA GLU A 55 7.15 -9.16 -18.49
C GLU A 55 5.76 -9.76 -18.18
N TYR A 56 5.30 -9.68 -16.93
CA TYR A 56 3.91 -10.04 -16.57
C TYR A 56 2.96 -8.85 -16.84
N PHE A 57 2.87 -8.44 -18.11
CA PHE A 57 2.20 -7.20 -18.52
C PHE A 57 0.74 -7.11 -18.08
N GLU A 58 -0.04 -8.17 -18.25
CA GLU A 58 -1.46 -8.16 -17.87
C GLU A 58 -1.66 -8.04 -16.35
N ASN A 59 -0.78 -8.65 -15.55
CA ASN A 59 -0.82 -8.47 -14.11
C ASN A 59 -0.41 -7.03 -13.73
N ALA A 60 0.63 -6.48 -14.38
CA ALA A 60 1.06 -5.11 -14.18
C ALA A 60 -0.06 -4.09 -14.46
N LYS A 61 -0.76 -4.23 -15.60
CA LYS A 61 -1.89 -3.37 -15.96
C LYS A 61 -2.97 -3.34 -14.88
N ARG A 62 -3.25 -4.49 -14.27
CA ARG A 62 -4.26 -4.57 -13.22
C ARG A 62 -3.87 -3.76 -11.97
N HIS A 63 -2.62 -3.87 -11.50
CA HIS A 63 -2.12 -3.09 -10.37
C HIS A 63 -2.01 -1.59 -10.66
N MET A 64 -1.96 -1.16 -11.93
CA MET A 64 -2.01 0.26 -12.30
C MET A 64 -3.43 0.86 -12.29
N LYS A 65 -4.48 0.02 -12.36
CA LYS A 65 -5.88 0.49 -12.32
C LYS A 65 -6.36 0.82 -10.92
N HIS A 66 -6.04 -0.03 -9.93
CA HIS A 66 -6.49 0.13 -8.54
C HIS A 66 -6.14 1.48 -7.93
N PRO A 67 -4.87 1.95 -7.96
CA PRO A 67 -4.51 3.23 -7.37
C PRO A 67 -5.33 4.40 -7.88
N LYS A 68 -5.66 4.40 -9.18
CA LYS A 68 -6.41 5.49 -9.80
C LYS A 68 -7.90 5.46 -9.46
N SER A 69 -8.54 4.29 -9.60
CA SER A 69 -10.00 4.17 -9.50
C SER A 69 -10.50 4.18 -8.05
N GLU A 70 -9.72 3.66 -7.12
CA GLU A 70 -10.19 3.39 -5.75
C GLU A 70 -9.48 4.25 -4.72
N LEU A 71 -8.14 4.27 -4.71
CA LEU A 71 -7.39 4.96 -3.67
C LEU A 71 -7.27 6.47 -3.92
N TYR A 72 -6.90 6.88 -5.14
CA TYR A 72 -6.69 8.29 -5.45
C TYR A 72 -7.98 9.12 -5.32
N SER A 73 -9.10 8.59 -5.76
CA SER A 73 -10.40 9.28 -5.65
C SER A 73 -10.75 9.59 -4.20
N GLY A 74 -10.43 8.71 -3.27
CA GLY A 74 -10.62 8.91 -1.83
C GLY A 74 -9.72 9.99 -1.22
N LEU A 75 -8.59 10.31 -1.88
CA LEU A 75 -7.63 11.33 -1.41
C LEU A 75 -7.97 12.76 -1.86
N ILE A 76 -8.82 12.96 -2.88
CA ILE A 76 -9.07 14.26 -3.52
C ILE A 76 -9.48 15.32 -2.49
N SER A 77 -10.46 15.05 -1.65
CA SER A 77 -10.92 16.01 -0.62
C SER A 77 -9.82 16.34 0.40
N THR A 78 -8.93 15.39 0.66
CA THR A 78 -7.80 15.62 1.56
C THR A 78 -6.74 16.48 0.89
N PHE A 79 -6.46 16.29 -0.41
CA PHE A 79 -5.59 17.18 -1.17
C PHE A 79 -6.12 18.61 -1.17
N GLU A 80 -7.41 18.80 -1.44
CA GLU A 80 -8.07 20.12 -1.41
C GLU A 80 -7.94 20.78 -0.03
N ALA A 81 -8.27 20.05 1.04
CA ALA A 81 -8.20 20.56 2.41
C ALA A 81 -6.77 20.92 2.85
N LYS A 82 -5.77 20.22 2.31
CA LYS A 82 -4.35 20.47 2.59
C LYS A 82 -3.71 21.46 1.61
N ASN A 83 -4.41 21.95 0.60
CA ASN A 83 -3.86 22.68 -0.55
C ASN A 83 -2.70 21.94 -1.23
N ALA A 84 -2.77 20.62 -1.27
CA ALA A 84 -1.81 19.76 -1.91
C ALA A 84 -2.16 19.58 -3.40
N ASN A 85 -1.14 19.47 -4.27
CA ASN A 85 -1.35 19.41 -5.72
C ASN A 85 -1.95 18.05 -6.19
N GLY A 86 -1.84 17.00 -5.36
CA GLY A 86 -2.10 15.64 -5.80
C GLY A 86 -1.05 15.16 -6.81
N PHE A 87 -1.33 14.03 -7.44
CA PHE A 87 -0.45 13.39 -8.44
C PHE A 87 -1.23 12.65 -9.55
N ALA A 88 -2.42 13.16 -9.88
CA ALA A 88 -3.32 12.53 -10.87
C ALA A 88 -2.68 12.39 -12.25
N THR A 89 -1.96 13.43 -12.70
CA THR A 89 -1.32 13.44 -14.02
C THR A 89 -0.22 12.39 -14.11
N GLU A 90 0.65 12.32 -13.13
CA GLU A 90 1.76 11.36 -13.10
C GLU A 90 1.24 9.92 -12.99
N LEU A 91 0.17 9.71 -12.21
CA LEU A 91 -0.49 8.42 -12.09
C LEU A 91 -1.10 7.97 -13.43
N GLU A 92 -1.79 8.87 -14.13
CA GLU A 92 -2.34 8.61 -15.46
C GLU A 92 -1.24 8.26 -16.47
N VAL A 93 -0.18 9.06 -16.53
CA VAL A 93 0.94 8.88 -17.47
C VAL A 93 1.62 7.53 -17.27
N LEU A 94 1.86 7.13 -16.00
CA LEU A 94 2.41 5.81 -15.71
C LEU A 94 1.44 4.70 -16.14
N ALA A 95 0.16 4.80 -15.78
CA ALA A 95 -0.84 3.80 -16.12
C ALA A 95 -0.97 3.61 -17.63
N LEU A 96 -0.99 4.70 -18.41
CA LEU A 96 -1.02 4.66 -19.86
C LEU A 96 0.24 4.04 -20.46
N SER A 97 1.43 4.33 -19.93
CA SER A 97 2.67 3.74 -20.43
C SER A 97 2.71 2.21 -20.24
N VAL A 98 2.16 1.71 -19.13
CA VAL A 98 2.00 0.28 -18.85
C VAL A 98 0.92 -0.34 -19.77
N GLU A 99 -0.22 0.32 -19.93
CA GLU A 99 -1.31 -0.15 -20.80
C GLU A 99 -0.86 -0.29 -22.26
N ASN A 100 -0.07 0.67 -22.74
CA ASN A 100 0.46 0.69 -24.10
C ASN A 100 1.69 -0.20 -24.29
N ASN A 101 2.13 -0.94 -23.27
CA ASN A 101 3.32 -1.77 -23.29
C ASN A 101 4.57 -1.00 -23.76
N GLU A 102 4.78 0.22 -23.26
CA GLU A 102 5.94 1.03 -23.59
C GLU A 102 7.24 0.40 -23.04
N SER A 103 8.39 0.85 -23.52
CA SER A 103 9.67 0.29 -23.06
C SER A 103 9.85 0.42 -21.56
N LEU A 104 10.54 -0.54 -20.93
CA LEU A 104 10.84 -0.51 -19.49
C LEU A 104 11.52 0.80 -19.06
N SER A 105 12.34 1.40 -19.93
CA SER A 105 12.98 2.69 -19.68
C SER A 105 11.94 3.82 -19.50
N ILE A 106 10.92 3.84 -20.36
CA ILE A 106 9.84 4.84 -20.29
C ILE A 106 8.99 4.61 -19.04
N VAL A 107 8.54 3.38 -18.80
CA VAL A 107 7.75 3.04 -17.59
C VAL A 107 8.52 3.38 -16.31
N SER A 108 9.82 3.05 -16.25
CA SER A 108 10.67 3.38 -15.09
C SER A 108 10.82 4.89 -14.87
N LYS A 109 10.92 5.67 -15.97
CA LYS A 109 10.96 7.12 -15.90
C LYS A 109 9.66 7.70 -15.33
N HIS A 110 8.51 7.24 -15.84
CA HIS A 110 7.20 7.71 -15.36
C HIS A 110 6.95 7.30 -13.91
N TYR A 111 7.35 6.08 -13.53
CA TYR A 111 7.29 5.64 -12.14
C TYR A 111 8.10 6.53 -11.21
N LYS A 112 9.33 6.88 -11.59
CA LYS A 112 10.18 7.81 -10.81
C LYS A 112 9.52 9.17 -10.66
N SER A 113 9.01 9.76 -11.74
CA SER A 113 8.31 11.06 -11.69
C SER A 113 7.08 11.02 -10.78
N LEU A 114 6.32 9.92 -10.81
CA LEU A 114 5.19 9.72 -9.90
C LEU A 114 5.62 9.62 -8.43
N LEU A 115 6.69 8.88 -8.12
CA LEU A 115 7.21 8.80 -6.76
C LEU A 115 7.70 10.16 -6.24
N GLU A 116 8.29 10.98 -7.10
CA GLU A 116 8.68 12.36 -6.76
C GLU A 116 7.44 13.22 -6.45
N ALA A 117 6.38 13.14 -7.26
CA ALA A 117 5.13 13.85 -7.01
C ALA A 117 4.43 13.36 -5.72
N ILE A 118 4.41 12.05 -5.46
CA ILE A 118 3.91 11.48 -4.21
C ILE A 118 4.72 12.01 -3.02
N GLY A 119 6.05 12.00 -3.08
CA GLY A 119 6.91 12.51 -2.02
C GLY A 119 6.67 13.99 -1.72
N GLN A 120 6.38 14.82 -2.74
CA GLN A 120 5.96 16.22 -2.52
C GLN A 120 4.64 16.28 -1.74
N ASN A 121 3.68 15.42 -2.05
CA ASN A 121 2.39 15.38 -1.37
C ASN A 121 2.50 14.84 0.07
N GLU A 122 3.41 13.91 0.37
CA GLU A 122 3.70 13.43 1.72
C GLU A 122 4.17 14.57 2.66
N ASN A 123 4.69 15.68 2.14
CA ASN A 123 5.13 16.84 2.93
C ASN A 123 3.98 17.75 3.41
N TYR A 124 2.74 17.54 2.97
CA TYR A 124 1.58 18.31 3.42
C TYR A 124 0.97 17.83 4.74
N VAL A 125 1.73 17.08 5.53
CA VAL A 125 1.35 16.71 6.90
C VAL A 125 1.97 17.66 7.91
N ASP A 126 1.37 17.76 9.11
CA ASP A 126 1.97 18.53 10.21
C ASP A 126 3.35 17.95 10.55
N SER A 127 4.30 18.83 10.87
CA SER A 127 5.64 18.41 11.28
C SER A 127 5.62 17.44 12.47
N LYS A 128 4.63 17.56 13.36
CA LYS A 128 4.40 16.64 14.48
C LYS A 128 4.00 15.24 14.01
N SER A 129 3.46 15.11 12.81
CA SER A 129 3.11 13.82 12.19
C SER A 129 4.32 13.14 11.52
N ASN A 130 5.43 13.86 11.37
CA ASN A 130 6.65 13.35 10.72
C ASN A 130 7.75 12.99 11.75
N THR A 131 7.39 12.23 12.79
CA THR A 131 8.33 11.69 13.79
C THR A 131 8.62 10.22 13.53
N PHE A 132 9.69 9.70 14.12
CA PHE A 132 10.01 8.28 14.01
C PHE A 132 8.88 7.39 14.55
N GLU A 133 8.29 7.75 15.69
CA GLU A 133 7.16 7.02 16.27
C GLU A 133 5.96 6.96 15.31
N ASN A 134 5.64 8.08 14.65
CA ASN A 134 4.55 8.11 13.67
C ASN A 134 4.89 7.32 12.41
N LYS A 135 6.17 7.25 12.01
CA LYS A 135 6.59 6.32 10.92
C LYS A 135 6.45 4.86 11.35
N VAL A 136 6.74 4.52 12.60
CA VAL A 136 6.50 3.17 13.11
C VAL A 136 5.01 2.82 13.14
N LEU A 137 4.14 3.74 13.55
CA LEU A 137 2.69 3.55 13.48
C LEU A 137 2.20 3.35 12.04
N LEU A 138 2.69 4.14 11.10
CA LEU A 138 2.37 3.99 9.67
C LEU A 138 2.82 2.62 9.14
N VAL A 139 4.02 2.18 9.50
CA VAL A 139 4.55 0.86 9.14
C VAL A 139 3.65 -0.25 9.66
N LYS A 140 3.21 -0.16 10.92
CA LYS A 140 2.28 -1.13 11.51
C LYS A 140 0.95 -1.17 10.77
N SER A 141 0.36 -0.01 10.48
CA SER A 141 -0.91 0.06 9.73
C SER A 141 -0.78 -0.58 8.35
N LEU A 142 0.34 -0.38 7.64
CA LEU A 142 0.58 -1.02 6.35
C LEU A 142 0.79 -2.54 6.48
N LEU A 143 1.43 -3.01 7.54
CA LEU A 143 1.60 -4.45 7.79
C LEU A 143 0.28 -5.12 8.19
N GLU A 144 -0.58 -4.46 8.97
CA GLU A 144 -1.91 -4.96 9.30
C GLU A 144 -2.77 -5.15 8.05
N ILE A 145 -2.79 -4.14 7.15
CA ILE A 145 -3.47 -4.26 5.85
C ILE A 145 -2.82 -5.34 4.98
N ALA A 146 -1.48 -5.44 4.97
CA ALA A 146 -0.79 -6.52 4.26
C ALA A 146 -1.17 -7.91 4.79
N ALA A 147 -1.44 -8.07 6.08
CA ALA A 147 -1.93 -9.32 6.64
C ALA A 147 -3.34 -9.66 6.17
N GLU A 148 -4.23 -8.66 6.08
CA GLU A 148 -5.59 -8.82 5.55
C GLU A 148 -5.54 -9.27 4.08
N GLU A 149 -4.76 -8.60 3.24
CA GLU A 149 -4.60 -8.94 1.82
C GLU A 149 -3.96 -10.34 1.63
N TYR A 150 -2.95 -10.65 2.46
CA TYR A 150 -2.35 -11.98 2.42
C TYR A 150 -3.35 -13.08 2.77
N ALA A 151 -4.21 -12.85 3.77
CA ALA A 151 -5.25 -13.80 4.18
C ALA A 151 -6.31 -14.02 3.09
N ILE A 152 -6.60 -13.00 2.28
CA ILE A 152 -7.49 -13.11 1.11
C ILE A 152 -6.75 -13.83 -0.04
N GLY A 153 -5.47 -13.50 -0.22
CA GLY A 153 -4.64 -14.05 -1.29
C GLY A 153 -4.34 -15.53 -1.13
N ILE A 154 -4.07 -15.97 0.11
CA ILE A 154 -3.64 -17.34 0.46
C ILE A 154 -4.55 -17.94 1.51
N VAL A 155 -5.26 -19.00 1.15
CA VAL A 155 -6.15 -19.75 2.06
C VAL A 155 -5.69 -21.21 2.13
N ASP A 156 -5.35 -21.67 3.33
CA ASP A 156 -4.84 -23.02 3.57
C ASP A 156 -3.66 -23.40 2.65
N GLY A 157 -2.82 -22.42 2.32
CA GLY A 157 -1.68 -22.53 1.42
C GLY A 157 -2.03 -22.53 -0.08
N ASN A 158 -3.30 -22.45 -0.45
CA ASN A 158 -3.73 -22.32 -1.84
C ASN A 158 -3.78 -20.84 -2.24
N ILE A 159 -3.49 -20.57 -3.51
CA ILE A 159 -3.57 -19.22 -4.08
C ILE A 159 -5.02 -18.98 -4.51
N GLU A 160 -5.78 -18.26 -3.69
CA GLU A 160 -7.18 -17.93 -3.98
C GLU A 160 -7.26 -16.62 -4.77
N ASN A 161 -6.46 -15.61 -4.38
CA ASN A 161 -6.36 -14.35 -5.10
C ASN A 161 -4.90 -13.89 -5.20
N LYS A 162 -4.30 -14.10 -6.36
CA LYS A 162 -2.90 -13.73 -6.60
C LYS A 162 -2.64 -12.21 -6.52
N PHE A 163 -3.66 -11.39 -6.73
CA PHE A 163 -3.50 -9.93 -6.72
C PHE A 163 -3.39 -9.43 -5.29
N GLU A 164 -4.21 -9.92 -4.37
CA GLU A 164 -4.12 -9.57 -2.96
C GLU A 164 -2.82 -10.09 -2.32
N TYR A 165 -2.38 -11.31 -2.71
CA TYR A 165 -1.05 -11.78 -2.34
C TYR A 165 0.07 -10.84 -2.79
N GLN A 166 -0.04 -10.27 -4.00
CA GLN A 166 0.90 -9.32 -4.56
C GLN A 166 0.81 -7.96 -3.85
N ASP A 167 -0.39 -7.49 -3.53
CA ASP A 167 -0.60 -6.25 -2.78
C ASP A 167 -0.01 -6.33 -1.37
N ALA A 168 -0.19 -7.46 -0.68
CA ALA A 168 0.46 -7.71 0.60
C ALA A 168 2.00 -7.60 0.53
N LEU A 169 2.63 -8.10 -0.54
CA LEU A 169 4.06 -7.89 -0.80
C LEU A 169 4.40 -6.41 -0.98
N GLY A 170 3.60 -5.70 -1.75
CA GLY A 170 3.76 -4.28 -2.02
C GLY A 170 3.74 -3.45 -0.75
N PHE A 171 2.72 -3.66 0.09
CA PHE A 171 2.54 -2.92 1.35
C PHE A 171 3.66 -3.24 2.35
N THR A 172 4.06 -4.50 2.47
CA THR A 172 5.21 -4.90 3.31
C THR A 172 6.51 -4.27 2.82
N THR A 173 6.72 -4.18 1.50
CA THR A 173 7.91 -3.55 0.92
C THR A 173 7.92 -2.04 1.18
N VAL A 174 6.78 -1.35 1.01
CA VAL A 174 6.67 0.08 1.31
C VAL A 174 6.87 0.34 2.79
N ALA A 175 6.29 -0.47 3.68
CA ALA A 175 6.49 -0.37 5.13
C ALA A 175 7.99 -0.40 5.49
N LYS A 176 8.75 -1.34 4.91
CA LYS A 176 10.20 -1.39 5.09
C LYS A 176 10.93 -0.14 4.58
N ASN A 177 10.57 0.32 3.37
CA ASN A 177 11.24 1.46 2.74
C ASN A 177 11.00 2.76 3.49
N ILE A 178 9.81 2.99 4.06
CA ILE A 178 9.52 4.15 4.92
C ILE A 178 10.54 4.29 6.06
N LEU A 179 10.94 3.18 6.67
CA LEU A 179 11.95 3.20 7.73
C LEU A 179 13.36 3.39 7.19
N LYS A 180 13.69 2.80 6.05
CA LYS A 180 15.01 2.95 5.42
C LYS A 180 15.29 4.38 4.97
N ASP A 181 14.26 5.07 4.50
CA ASP A 181 14.35 6.42 3.95
C ASP A 181 14.20 7.54 5.02
N PHE A 182 14.04 7.17 6.30
CA PHE A 182 13.90 8.13 7.39
C PHE A 182 15.24 8.42 8.07
N ASP A 183 15.74 9.67 7.95
CA ASP A 183 17.12 10.01 8.29
C ASP A 183 17.31 10.67 9.68
N ALA A 184 16.28 11.31 10.25
CA ALA A 184 16.43 12.12 11.47
C ALA A 184 16.31 11.28 12.75
N LEU A 185 17.30 10.40 13.03
CA LEU A 185 17.25 9.44 14.14
C LEU A 185 18.26 9.75 15.25
N SER A 186 17.82 9.58 16.49
CA SER A 186 18.71 9.41 17.63
C SER A 186 19.37 8.02 17.61
N PRO A 187 20.48 7.79 18.35
CA PRO A 187 21.10 6.46 18.42
C PRO A 187 20.16 5.34 18.90
N SER A 188 19.20 5.65 19.79
CA SER A 188 18.21 4.67 20.26
C SER A 188 17.17 4.34 19.19
N GLU A 189 16.72 5.33 18.44
CA GLU A 189 15.80 5.14 17.32
C GLU A 189 16.46 4.36 16.19
N GLU A 190 17.74 4.57 15.93
CA GLU A 190 18.51 3.80 14.94
C GLU A 190 18.56 2.31 15.29
N VAL A 191 18.76 1.96 16.56
CA VAL A 191 18.71 0.57 17.04
C VAL A 191 17.31 -0.01 16.87
N LYS A 192 16.27 0.77 17.24
CA LYS A 192 14.88 0.35 17.09
C LYS A 192 14.53 0.16 15.60
N ARG A 193 14.89 1.11 14.73
CA ARG A 193 14.74 1.01 13.27
C ARG A 193 15.31 -0.28 12.72
N SER A 194 16.57 -0.57 13.06
CA SER A 194 17.27 -1.78 12.59
C SER A 194 16.52 -3.05 12.98
N LYS A 195 16.07 -3.14 14.23
CA LYS A 195 15.29 -4.30 14.71
C LYS A 195 13.95 -4.43 13.97
N ILE A 196 13.23 -3.32 13.73
CA ILE A 196 11.98 -3.36 12.99
C ILE A 196 12.21 -3.83 11.56
N ILE A 197 13.26 -3.34 10.89
CA ILE A 197 13.63 -3.79 9.54
C ILE A 197 13.93 -5.29 9.53
N GLU A 198 14.69 -5.82 10.51
CA GLU A 198 14.96 -7.26 10.64
C GLU A 198 13.66 -8.07 10.79
N ILE A 199 12.72 -7.60 11.61
CA ILE A 199 11.41 -8.25 11.78
C ILE A 199 10.67 -8.29 10.44
N ILE A 200 10.61 -7.17 9.69
CA ILE A 200 9.94 -7.13 8.38
C ILE A 200 10.66 -8.03 7.37
N GLU A 201 11.98 -8.05 7.36
CA GLU A 201 12.77 -8.89 6.44
C GLU A 201 12.59 -10.39 6.72
N SER A 202 12.31 -10.77 7.97
CA SER A 202 11.97 -12.15 8.32
C SER A 202 10.68 -12.67 7.67
N LEU A 203 9.83 -11.78 7.17
CA LEU A 203 8.60 -12.11 6.45
C LEU A 203 8.86 -12.53 4.98
N SER A 204 10.06 -12.33 4.45
CA SER A 204 10.39 -12.61 3.04
C SER A 204 10.01 -14.03 2.54
N PRO A 205 10.05 -15.11 3.37
CA PRO A 205 9.64 -16.44 2.94
C PRO A 205 8.14 -16.56 2.61
N LEU A 206 7.29 -15.58 3.00
CA LEU A 206 5.88 -15.53 2.62
C LEU A 206 5.70 -15.30 1.11
N TRP A 207 6.68 -14.70 0.46
CA TRP A 207 6.66 -14.37 -0.96
C TRP A 207 7.81 -15.03 -1.72
N PRO A 208 7.80 -16.38 -1.90
CA PRO A 208 8.86 -17.08 -2.62
C PRO A 208 8.97 -16.66 -4.09
N SER A 209 7.90 -16.15 -4.68
CA SER A 209 7.89 -15.54 -6.01
C SER A 209 6.81 -14.47 -6.11
N LEU A 210 7.00 -13.53 -7.04
CA LEU A 210 6.02 -12.45 -7.31
C LEU A 210 4.74 -13.01 -7.98
N VAL A 211 4.87 -14.08 -8.77
CA VAL A 211 3.73 -14.79 -9.39
C VAL A 211 3.86 -16.26 -9.03
N PRO A 212 3.28 -16.68 -7.90
CA PRO A 212 3.37 -18.05 -7.46
C PRO A 212 2.53 -18.98 -8.36
N THR A 213 3.03 -20.20 -8.58
CA THR A 213 2.34 -21.26 -9.37
C THR A 213 1.93 -22.43 -8.51
N ASP A 214 2.53 -22.56 -7.33
CA ASP A 214 2.35 -23.68 -6.43
C ASP A 214 1.84 -23.20 -5.07
N ARG A 215 1.50 -24.17 -4.21
CA ARG A 215 1.11 -23.90 -2.83
C ARG A 215 2.20 -23.12 -2.08
N ILE A 216 1.77 -22.14 -1.30
CA ILE A 216 2.64 -21.33 -0.47
C ILE A 216 2.52 -21.82 0.98
N ASN A 217 3.67 -22.17 1.57
CA ASN A 217 3.72 -22.47 3.00
C ASN A 217 3.83 -21.17 3.82
N GLY A 218 2.74 -20.43 3.90
CA GLY A 218 2.66 -19.13 4.58
C GLY A 218 1.30 -18.92 5.22
N ASP A 219 1.31 -18.06 6.24
CA ASP A 219 0.13 -17.67 7.00
C ASP A 219 0.19 -16.17 7.32
N ALA A 220 -0.94 -15.48 7.19
CA ALA A 220 -1.10 -14.08 7.54
C ALA A 220 -0.76 -13.81 9.03
N ASP A 221 -0.95 -14.78 9.92
CA ASP A 221 -0.60 -14.67 11.33
C ASP A 221 0.89 -14.36 11.56
N LYS A 222 1.77 -14.72 10.62
CA LYS A 222 3.19 -14.32 10.69
C LYS A 222 3.37 -12.81 10.56
N ILE A 223 2.57 -12.16 9.71
CA ILE A 223 2.61 -10.71 9.54
C ILE A 223 2.06 -10.03 10.82
N LEU A 224 0.94 -10.52 11.36
CA LEU A 224 0.37 -10.00 12.62
C LEU A 224 1.31 -10.23 13.81
N THR A 225 2.04 -11.35 13.83
CA THR A 225 3.09 -11.61 14.81
C THR A 225 4.24 -10.60 14.69
N ALA A 226 4.62 -10.25 13.46
CA ALA A 226 5.63 -9.21 13.23
C ALA A 226 5.17 -7.84 13.76
N VAL A 227 3.90 -7.45 13.52
CA VAL A 227 3.30 -6.23 14.09
C VAL A 227 3.37 -6.25 15.61
N SER A 228 2.97 -7.36 16.24
CA SER A 228 3.02 -7.52 17.70
C SER A 228 4.45 -7.44 18.25
N ASN A 229 5.44 -7.98 17.55
CA ASN A 229 6.86 -7.88 17.95
C ASN A 229 7.39 -6.45 17.83
N ILE A 230 6.91 -5.68 16.84
CA ILE A 230 7.25 -4.24 16.71
C ILE A 230 6.70 -3.45 17.92
N ASP A 231 5.52 -3.80 18.42
CA ASP A 231 4.93 -3.16 19.61
C ASP A 231 5.73 -3.37 20.89
N LEU A 232 6.51 -4.43 20.97
CA LEU A 232 7.33 -4.75 22.13
C LEU A 232 8.69 -4.01 22.15
N LEU A 233 9.03 -3.28 21.09
CA LEU A 233 10.26 -2.48 20.97
C LEU A 233 10.06 -1.05 21.46
#